data_a29993a3f2569a8a5e607f3c5431eeef
#
_entry.id   a29993a3f2569a8a5e607f3c5431eeef
#
_cell.length_a   1.000
_cell.length_b   1.000
_cell.length_c   1.000
_cell.angle_alpha   90.00
_cell.angle_beta   90.00
_cell.angle_gamma   90.00
#
_symmetry.space_group_name_H-M   'P 1'
#
loop_
_entity.id
_entity.type
_entity.pdbx_description
1 polymer ?
#
loop_
_entity_poly.entity_id
_entity_poly.type
_entity_poly.pdbx_seq_one_letter_code
_entity_poly.pdbx_strand_id
1 'polypeptide(L)'
;MASTINNKAHWWEATKDLLARNKRVEDKELQEDFLKYIYEQGKTMTRQQVNEAAKDLHTNREGMAAIVGALVLAGELTANDALTLTEKGCMHALRLIRAHRIYEQYLAEHSGYAPTEWHQRAHRMEHHISKDEQERYVSLLGNPL
;
A
#
# COMPACT_ATOMS: atom_id res chain seq x y z
N MET A 1 22.45 32.03 23.04
CA MET A 1 21.04 32.47 23.17
C MET A 1 20.29 32.38 21.85
N ALA A 2 20.72 33.08 20.82
CA ALA A 2 20.10 33.02 19.50
C ALA A 2 20.13 31.61 18.91
N SER A 3 21.22 30.87 19.14
CA SER A 3 21.35 29.47 18.67
C SER A 3 20.35 28.52 19.31
N THR A 4 19.95 28.74 20.57
CA THR A 4 18.97 27.92 21.27
C THR A 4 17.57 28.10 20.67
N ILE A 5 17.20 29.33 20.32
CA ILE A 5 15.91 29.65 19.69
C ILE A 5 15.87 29.06 18.30
N ASN A 6 16.96 29.18 17.53
CA ASN A 6 17.06 28.60 16.19
C ASN A 6 16.98 27.07 16.20
N ASN A 7 17.59 26.43 17.21
CA ASN A 7 17.54 24.97 17.36
C ASN A 7 16.13 24.50 17.66
N LYS A 8 15.34 25.22 18.47
CA LYS A 8 13.94 24.88 18.75
C LYS A 8 13.07 25.00 17.50
N ALA A 9 13.25 26.09 16.74
CA ALA A 9 12.52 26.30 15.50
C ALA A 9 12.86 25.20 14.46
N HIS A 10 14.14 24.89 14.36
CA HIS A 10 14.62 23.84 13.44
C HIS A 10 14.08 22.45 13.82
N TRP A 11 14.08 22.13 15.12
CA TRP A 11 13.51 20.87 15.61
C TRP A 11 12.02 20.75 15.26
N TRP A 12 11.26 21.84 15.42
CA TRP A 12 9.83 21.85 15.12
C TRP A 12 9.56 21.62 13.63
N GLU A 13 10.32 22.27 12.75
CA GLU A 13 10.21 22.07 11.31
C GLU A 13 10.56 20.63 10.91
N ALA A 14 11.63 20.07 11.48
CA ALA A 14 12.01 18.69 11.25
C ALA A 14 10.90 17.71 11.70
N THR A 15 10.25 18.00 12.83
CA THR A 15 9.15 17.20 13.34
C THR A 15 7.94 17.25 12.41
N LYS A 16 7.57 18.42 11.90
CA LYS A 16 6.50 18.59 10.92
C LYS A 16 6.78 17.79 9.64
N ASP A 17 8.00 17.86 9.13
CA ASP A 17 8.41 17.13 7.93
C ASP A 17 8.30 15.62 8.13
N LEU A 18 8.71 15.13 9.30
CA LEU A 18 8.61 13.71 9.63
C LEU A 18 7.15 13.25 9.69
N LEU A 19 6.28 14.02 10.35
CA LEU A 19 4.85 13.72 10.43
C LEU A 19 4.19 13.71 9.04
N ALA A 20 4.56 14.67 8.19
CA ALA A 20 4.05 14.73 6.83
C ALA A 20 4.50 13.54 5.98
N ARG A 21 5.74 13.08 6.15
CA ARG A 21 6.26 11.88 5.47
C ARG A 21 5.53 10.63 5.92
N ASN A 22 5.33 10.48 7.24
CA ASN A 22 4.62 9.32 7.80
C ASN A 22 3.19 9.25 7.27
N LYS A 23 2.49 10.38 7.20
CA LYS A 23 1.15 10.45 6.64
C LYS A 23 1.14 10.05 5.17
N ARG A 24 2.10 10.50 4.37
CA ARG A 24 2.20 10.12 2.94
C ARG A 24 2.44 8.63 2.76
N VAL A 25 3.25 8.01 3.62
CA VAL A 25 3.49 6.56 3.59
C VAL A 25 2.20 5.81 3.91
N GLU A 26 1.50 6.20 4.97
CA GLU A 26 0.22 5.59 5.34
C GLU A 26 -0.83 5.74 4.25
N ASP A 27 -0.93 6.91 3.62
CA ASP A 27 -1.86 7.16 2.53
C ASP A 27 -1.54 6.27 1.31
N LYS A 28 -0.26 6.11 0.99
CA LYS A 28 0.16 5.23 -0.09
C LYS A 28 -0.19 3.77 0.19
N GLU A 29 0.10 3.30 1.39
CA GLU A 29 -0.23 1.93 1.78
C GLU A 29 -1.72 1.68 1.71
N LEU A 30 -2.52 2.63 2.16
CA LEU A 30 -3.97 2.52 2.15
C LEU A 30 -4.52 2.52 0.72
N GLN A 31 -3.96 3.34 -0.17
CA GLN A 31 -4.31 3.35 -1.58
C GLN A 31 -3.99 2.00 -2.22
N GLU A 32 -2.83 1.44 -1.94
CA GLU A 32 -2.41 0.15 -2.47
C GLU A 32 -3.24 -1.00 -1.91
N ASP A 33 -3.59 -0.95 -0.63
CA ASP A 33 -4.49 -1.92 -0.02
C ASP A 33 -5.87 -1.89 -0.70
N PHE A 34 -6.36 -0.70 -1.04
CA PHE A 34 -7.64 -0.58 -1.74
C PHE A 34 -7.56 -1.12 -3.17
N LEU A 35 -6.47 -0.89 -3.89
CA LEU A 35 -6.26 -1.48 -5.21
C LEU A 35 -6.32 -3.01 -5.16
N LYS A 36 -5.65 -3.62 -4.20
CA LYS A 36 -5.72 -5.06 -3.97
C LYS A 36 -7.15 -5.51 -3.67
N TYR A 37 -7.81 -4.78 -2.78
CA TYR A 37 -9.17 -5.09 -2.34
C TYR A 37 -10.13 -5.12 -3.53
N ILE A 38 -10.15 -4.07 -4.36
CA ILE A 38 -11.05 -4.00 -5.51
C ILE A 38 -10.69 -5.06 -6.58
N TYR A 39 -9.41 -5.37 -6.74
CA TYR A 39 -8.99 -6.45 -7.64
C TYR A 39 -9.55 -7.79 -7.20
N GLU A 40 -9.48 -8.08 -5.91
CA GLU A 40 -9.99 -9.33 -5.33
C GLU A 40 -11.52 -9.43 -5.36
N GLN A 41 -12.21 -8.27 -5.40
CA GLN A 41 -13.67 -8.22 -5.54
C GLN A 41 -14.15 -8.35 -6.98
N GLY A 42 -13.28 -8.62 -7.95
CA GLY A 42 -13.64 -8.77 -9.34
C GLY A 42 -13.39 -7.53 -10.19
N LYS A 43 -12.55 -6.62 -9.73
CA LYS A 43 -12.07 -5.42 -10.44
C LYS A 43 -13.08 -4.28 -10.55
N THR A 44 -14.27 -4.44 -10.01
CA THR A 44 -15.30 -3.40 -9.98
C THR A 44 -16.05 -3.42 -8.66
N MET A 45 -16.51 -2.28 -8.20
CA MET A 45 -17.23 -2.15 -6.94
C MET A 45 -18.36 -1.14 -7.05
N THR A 46 -19.50 -1.48 -6.46
CA THR A 46 -20.63 -0.55 -6.30
C THR A 46 -20.34 0.42 -5.15
N ARG A 47 -21.14 1.49 -5.07
CA ARG A 47 -21.04 2.46 -3.96
C ARG A 47 -21.19 1.80 -2.59
N GLN A 48 -22.10 0.85 -2.46
CA GLN A 48 -22.31 0.13 -1.20
C GLN A 48 -21.07 -0.69 -0.83
N GLN A 49 -20.46 -1.38 -1.79
CA GLN A 49 -19.24 -2.15 -1.57
C GLN A 49 -18.07 -1.25 -1.17
N VAL A 50 -18.00 -0.04 -1.71
CA VAL A 50 -16.97 0.95 -1.31
C VAL A 50 -17.14 1.34 0.17
N ASN A 51 -18.38 1.51 0.64
CA ASN A 51 -18.65 1.80 2.05
C ASN A 51 -18.23 0.64 2.96
N GLU A 52 -18.42 -0.60 2.51
CA GLU A 52 -17.98 -1.78 3.25
C GLU A 52 -16.46 -1.88 3.26
N ALA A 53 -15.81 -1.58 2.14
CA ALA A 53 -14.35 -1.55 2.05
C ALA A 53 -13.73 -0.54 3.02
N ALA A 54 -14.38 0.60 3.23
CA ALA A 54 -13.90 1.61 4.17
C ALA A 54 -13.77 1.04 5.59
N LYS A 55 -14.70 0.18 6.00
CA LYS A 55 -14.66 -0.48 7.31
C LYS A 55 -13.51 -1.48 7.37
N ASP A 56 -13.34 -2.29 6.34
CA ASP A 56 -12.29 -3.30 6.29
C ASP A 56 -10.90 -2.68 6.27
N LEU A 57 -10.76 -1.51 5.65
CA LEU A 57 -9.51 -0.76 5.58
C LEU A 57 -9.30 0.17 6.79
N HIS A 58 -10.20 0.15 7.76
CA HIS A 58 -10.15 1.00 8.95
C HIS A 58 -10.05 2.49 8.65
N THR A 59 -10.81 2.93 7.65
CA THR A 59 -10.89 4.34 7.28
C THR A 59 -12.36 4.81 7.33
N ASN A 60 -12.57 6.09 7.12
CA ASN A 60 -13.89 6.68 7.09
C ASN A 60 -14.26 7.13 5.68
N ARG A 61 -15.46 7.75 5.55
CA ARG A 61 -15.97 8.22 4.28
C ARG A 61 -15.07 9.24 3.60
N GLU A 62 -14.51 10.17 4.38
CA GLU A 62 -13.60 11.19 3.86
C GLU A 62 -12.26 10.58 3.40
N GLY A 63 -11.73 9.67 4.20
CA GLY A 63 -10.51 8.94 3.85
C GLY A 63 -10.69 8.13 2.57
N MET A 64 -11.83 7.45 2.43
CA MET A 64 -12.13 6.68 1.23
C MET A 64 -12.27 7.58 0.00
N ALA A 65 -12.93 8.73 0.14
CA ALA A 65 -13.05 9.69 -0.97
C ALA A 65 -11.68 10.19 -1.42
N ALA A 66 -10.77 10.44 -0.48
CA ALA A 66 -9.41 10.86 -0.78
C ALA A 66 -8.63 9.76 -1.52
N ILE A 67 -8.76 8.51 -1.09
CA ILE A 67 -8.14 7.35 -1.74
C ILE A 67 -8.63 7.21 -3.18
N VAL A 68 -9.95 7.21 -3.38
CA VAL A 68 -10.55 7.10 -4.70
C VAL A 68 -10.10 8.23 -5.60
N GLY A 69 -10.13 9.47 -5.10
CA GLY A 69 -9.69 10.64 -5.86
C GLY A 69 -8.24 10.53 -6.31
N ALA A 70 -7.35 10.10 -5.42
CA ALA A 70 -5.94 9.91 -5.73
C ALA A 70 -5.73 8.85 -6.82
N LEU A 71 -6.44 7.74 -6.73
CA LEU A 71 -6.33 6.64 -7.69
C LEU A 71 -6.91 7.00 -9.06
N VAL A 72 -7.99 7.78 -9.09
CA VAL A 72 -8.56 8.30 -10.34
C VAL A 72 -7.56 9.25 -11.01
N LEU A 73 -6.95 10.15 -10.24
CA LEU A 73 -5.93 11.06 -10.77
C LEU A 73 -4.71 10.31 -11.29
N ALA A 74 -4.33 9.21 -10.65
CA ALA A 74 -3.22 8.38 -11.11
C ALA A 74 -3.56 7.52 -12.32
N GLY A 75 -4.82 7.51 -12.77
CA GLY A 75 -5.25 6.70 -13.90
C GLY A 75 -5.42 5.22 -13.57
N GLU A 76 -5.57 4.88 -12.30
CA GLU A 76 -5.68 3.50 -11.84
C GLU A 76 -7.13 3.06 -11.59
N LEU A 77 -8.03 4.02 -11.42
CA LEU A 77 -9.47 3.79 -11.29
C LEU A 77 -10.26 4.71 -12.21
N THR A 78 -11.42 4.21 -12.65
CA THR A 78 -12.47 5.06 -13.22
C THR A 78 -13.66 5.07 -12.26
N ALA A 79 -14.29 6.23 -12.12
CA ALA A 79 -15.43 6.42 -11.21
C ALA A 79 -16.62 6.94 -12.03
N ASN A 80 -17.41 6.02 -12.56
CA ASN A 80 -18.65 6.32 -13.26
C ASN A 80 -19.82 5.80 -12.40
N ASP A 81 -20.63 4.89 -12.93
CA ASP A 81 -21.70 4.25 -12.14
C ASP A 81 -21.14 3.32 -11.06
N ALA A 82 -19.97 2.78 -11.31
CA ALA A 82 -19.23 1.95 -10.36
C ALA A 82 -17.74 2.34 -10.41
N LEU A 83 -16.99 1.97 -9.37
CA LEU A 83 -15.53 2.08 -9.39
C LEU A 83 -14.97 0.87 -10.11
N THR A 84 -14.16 1.10 -11.11
CA THR A 84 -13.57 0.04 -11.93
C THR A 84 -12.06 0.26 -12.07
N LEU A 85 -11.28 -0.81 -11.87
CA LEU A 85 -9.85 -0.76 -12.13
C LEU A 85 -9.57 -0.59 -13.61
N THR A 86 -8.67 0.32 -13.94
CA THR A 86 -8.09 0.43 -15.27
C THR A 86 -7.06 -0.68 -15.47
N GLU A 87 -6.55 -0.85 -16.69
CA GLU A 87 -5.45 -1.77 -16.94
C GLU A 87 -4.25 -1.45 -16.05
N LYS A 88 -3.92 -0.17 -15.90
CA LYS A 88 -2.83 0.29 -15.03
C LYS A 88 -3.10 -0.09 -13.57
N GLY A 89 -4.32 0.08 -13.10
CA GLY A 89 -4.71 -0.30 -11.74
C GLY A 89 -4.62 -1.80 -11.52
N CYS A 90 -5.06 -2.60 -12.50
CA CYS A 90 -4.93 -4.06 -12.43
C CYS A 90 -3.48 -4.51 -12.36
N MET A 91 -2.60 -3.92 -13.16
CA MET A 91 -1.18 -4.25 -13.15
C MET A 91 -0.53 -3.90 -11.81
N HIS A 92 -0.90 -2.77 -11.23
CA HIS A 92 -0.40 -2.35 -9.92
C HIS A 92 -0.86 -3.32 -8.83
N ALA A 93 -2.15 -3.67 -8.82
CA ALA A 93 -2.70 -4.63 -7.86
C ALA A 93 -2.03 -6.00 -7.96
N LEU A 94 -1.83 -6.50 -9.18
CA LEU A 94 -1.15 -7.78 -9.41
C LEU A 94 0.30 -7.76 -8.93
N ARG A 95 1.01 -6.65 -9.14
CA ARG A 95 2.38 -6.50 -8.64
C ARG A 95 2.43 -6.58 -7.12
N LEU A 96 1.48 -5.94 -6.43
CA LEU A 96 1.38 -5.98 -4.98
C LEU A 96 1.09 -7.40 -4.48
N ILE A 97 0.15 -8.08 -5.10
CA ILE A 97 -0.20 -9.47 -4.74
C ILE A 97 1.00 -10.40 -4.95
N ARG A 98 1.70 -10.24 -6.06
CA ARG A 98 2.89 -11.03 -6.36
C ARG A 98 4.01 -10.76 -5.37
N ALA A 99 4.26 -9.50 -5.04
CA ALA A 99 5.27 -9.13 -4.04
C ALA A 99 4.97 -9.76 -2.67
N HIS A 100 3.70 -9.76 -2.27
CA HIS A 100 3.26 -10.40 -1.04
C HIS A 100 3.60 -11.89 -1.03
N ARG A 101 3.24 -12.62 -2.09
CA ARG A 101 3.49 -14.07 -2.20
C ARG A 101 4.98 -14.39 -2.19
N ILE A 102 5.76 -13.63 -2.94
CA ILE A 102 7.21 -13.84 -3.05
C ILE A 102 7.88 -13.62 -1.69
N TYR A 103 7.52 -12.56 -1.01
CA TYR A 103 8.11 -12.24 0.28
C TYR A 103 7.67 -13.24 1.36
N GLU A 104 6.41 -13.66 1.35
CA GLU A 104 5.90 -14.67 2.27
C GLU A 104 6.66 -15.99 2.09
N GLN A 105 6.89 -16.42 0.85
CA GLN A 105 7.65 -17.63 0.54
C GLN A 105 9.11 -17.48 1.00
N TYR A 106 9.72 -16.31 0.79
CA TYR A 106 11.07 -16.04 1.27
C TYR A 106 11.16 -16.16 2.79
N LEU A 107 10.20 -15.62 3.52
CA LEU A 107 10.15 -15.73 4.98
C LEU A 107 10.00 -17.18 5.43
N ALA A 108 9.20 -17.96 4.73
CA ALA A 108 9.01 -19.38 5.04
C ALA A 108 10.30 -20.19 4.89
N GLU A 109 11.10 -19.88 3.87
CA GLU A 109 12.30 -20.66 3.53
C GLU A 109 13.57 -20.14 4.22
N HIS A 110 13.67 -18.84 4.49
CA HIS A 110 14.91 -18.20 4.90
C HIS A 110 14.85 -17.45 6.24
N SER A 111 13.72 -17.50 6.95
CA SER A 111 13.60 -16.84 8.24
C SER A 111 13.23 -17.83 9.33
N GLY A 112 13.46 -17.44 10.58
CA GLY A 112 13.03 -18.21 11.73
C GLY A 112 11.66 -17.82 12.24
N TYR A 113 10.90 -17.03 11.49
CA TYR A 113 9.59 -16.56 11.91
C TYR A 113 8.52 -17.65 11.80
N ALA A 114 7.55 -17.61 12.69
CA ALA A 114 6.40 -18.52 12.66
C ALA A 114 5.48 -18.21 11.47
N PRO A 115 4.75 -19.21 10.93
CA PRO A 115 3.84 -19.00 9.80
C PRO A 115 2.84 -17.86 10.01
N THR A 116 2.37 -17.65 11.24
CA THR A 116 1.46 -16.56 11.58
C THR A 116 2.07 -15.17 11.35
N GLU A 117 3.41 -15.08 11.39
CA GLU A 117 4.13 -13.84 11.19
C GLU A 117 4.45 -13.56 9.72
N TRP A 118 4.50 -14.60 8.89
CA TRP A 118 4.85 -14.45 7.47
C TRP A 118 3.88 -13.53 6.74
N HIS A 119 2.60 -13.74 6.94
CA HIS A 119 1.55 -12.97 6.27
C HIS A 119 1.62 -11.49 6.64
N GLN A 120 1.74 -11.17 7.91
CA GLN A 120 1.82 -9.79 8.38
C GLN A 120 3.05 -9.07 7.86
N ARG A 121 4.20 -9.76 7.86
CA ARG A 121 5.45 -9.18 7.37
C ARG A 121 5.42 -8.98 5.85
N ALA A 122 4.87 -9.95 5.11
CA ALA A 122 4.70 -9.85 3.68
C ALA A 122 3.75 -8.71 3.30
N HIS A 123 2.66 -8.54 4.06
CA HIS A 123 1.74 -7.44 3.85
C HIS A 123 2.41 -6.07 4.00
N ARG A 124 3.29 -5.92 4.98
CA ARG A 124 4.04 -4.68 5.16
C ARG A 124 5.06 -4.47 4.05
N MET A 125 5.78 -5.52 3.67
CA MET A 125 6.85 -5.42 2.67
C MET A 125 6.34 -5.19 1.26
N GLU A 126 5.14 -5.67 0.92
CA GLU A 126 4.60 -5.50 -0.43
C GLU A 126 4.53 -4.04 -0.87
N HIS A 127 4.35 -3.11 0.08
CA HIS A 127 4.28 -1.68 -0.18
C HIS A 127 5.65 -1.02 -0.35
N HIS A 128 6.72 -1.70 0.05
CA HIS A 128 8.08 -1.14 0.12
C HIS A 128 9.09 -1.85 -0.78
N ILE A 129 8.72 -2.98 -1.36
CA ILE A 129 9.60 -3.73 -2.26
C ILE A 129 9.66 -3.04 -3.62
N SER A 130 10.87 -2.72 -4.07
CA SER A 130 11.10 -2.26 -5.43
C SER A 130 11.02 -3.42 -6.41
N LYS A 131 10.88 -3.10 -7.70
CA LYS A 131 10.87 -4.11 -8.75
C LYS A 131 12.17 -4.93 -8.76
N ASP A 132 13.31 -4.27 -8.56
CA ASP A 132 14.62 -4.93 -8.53
C ASP A 132 14.75 -5.87 -7.34
N GLU A 133 14.28 -5.45 -6.17
CA GLU A 133 14.26 -6.29 -4.98
C GLU A 133 13.36 -7.51 -5.17
N GLN A 134 12.20 -7.32 -5.79
CA GLN A 134 11.28 -8.41 -6.09
C GLN A 134 11.94 -9.44 -7.01
N GLU A 135 12.64 -9.00 -8.04
CA GLU A 135 13.36 -9.88 -8.95
C GLU A 135 14.48 -10.64 -8.24
N ARG A 136 15.17 -10.02 -7.29
CA ARG A 136 16.18 -10.69 -6.47
C ARG A 136 15.59 -11.80 -5.61
N TYR A 137 14.43 -11.55 -4.98
CA TYR A 137 13.74 -12.60 -4.22
C TYR A 137 13.29 -13.75 -5.13
N VAL A 138 12.79 -13.45 -6.31
CA VAL A 138 12.42 -14.46 -7.30
C VAL A 138 13.62 -15.35 -7.64
N SER A 139 14.78 -14.75 -7.88
CA SER A 139 15.99 -15.49 -8.17
C SER A 139 16.42 -16.41 -7.02
N LEU A 140 16.32 -15.91 -5.77
CA LEU A 140 16.66 -16.68 -4.58
C LEU A 140 15.74 -17.88 -4.38
N LEU A 141 14.49 -17.78 -4.80
CA LEU A 141 13.46 -18.81 -4.62
C LEU A 141 13.32 -19.75 -5.81
N GLY A 142 14.20 -19.67 -6.81
CA GLY A 142 14.10 -20.50 -7.99
C GLY A 142 12.96 -20.13 -8.93
N ASN A 143 12.65 -18.84 -9.01
CA ASN A 143 11.64 -18.26 -9.91
C ASN A 143 10.21 -18.75 -9.63
N PRO A 144 9.69 -18.56 -8.42
CA PRO A 144 8.29 -18.91 -8.10
C PRO A 144 7.31 -18.00 -8.83
N LEU A 145 6.14 -18.50 -9.08
CA LEU A 145 5.05 -17.74 -9.68
C LEU A 145 4.05 -17.25 -8.63
#